data_b69525b292d771af3fe584028b259ee3
#
_entry.id   b69525b292d771af3fe584028b259ee3
#
_cell.length_a   1.000
_cell.length_b   1.000
_cell.length_c   1.000
_cell.angle_alpha   90.00
_cell.angle_beta   90.00
_cell.angle_gamma   90.00
#
_symmetry.space_group_name_H-M   'P 1'
#
loop_
_entity.id
_entity.type
_entity.pdbx_description
1 polymer ?
#
loop_
_entity_poly.entity_id
_entity_poly.type
_entity_poly.pdbx_seq_one_letter_code
_entity_poly.pdbx_strand_id
1 'polypeptide(L)'
;VNKPDATATGVTNASGHLTFTGLSDGLYLAVSDSVDVKVANASGKNQTWTCSSGSMLVAVPEDGVSGGSRVLSIEPKTECVAQPPKTVERTVRKIWNDRNNSDGKRPESITVKLLRDGEPVENVKLNESNKWTHSWTALDADYEWTVVEAAVPDGYTTISDVEGDSTEITNTHTPPTTPDQPHTGADVQQAAWIAVAILGAGLVLMIVAKTALRKRA
;
A
#
# COMPACT_ATOMS: atom_id res chain seq x y z
N VAL A 1 -25.38 28.46 -11.89
CA VAL A 1 -26.27 28.41 -13.06
C VAL A 1 -26.73 26.97 -13.15
N ASN A 2 -28.04 26.72 -13.02
CA ASN A 2 -28.58 25.37 -13.21
C ASN A 2 -28.42 24.97 -14.67
N LYS A 3 -27.72 23.83 -14.90
CA LYS A 3 -27.68 23.22 -16.21
C LYS A 3 -29.08 22.73 -16.56
N PRO A 4 -29.65 23.10 -17.72
CA PRO A 4 -30.94 22.57 -18.12
C PRO A 4 -30.87 21.05 -18.34
N ASP A 5 -32.01 20.37 -18.19
CA ASP A 5 -32.09 18.94 -18.49
C ASP A 5 -31.74 18.69 -19.97
N ALA A 6 -31.02 17.62 -20.22
CA ALA A 6 -30.63 17.26 -21.58
C ALA A 6 -31.84 16.78 -22.37
N THR A 7 -32.05 17.32 -23.58
CA THR A 7 -33.10 16.88 -24.51
C THR A 7 -32.86 15.46 -25.00
N ALA A 8 -31.61 15.10 -25.20
CA ALA A 8 -31.19 13.74 -25.60
C ALA A 8 -29.79 13.46 -25.06
N THR A 9 -29.53 12.20 -24.71
CA THR A 9 -28.23 11.72 -24.27
C THR A 9 -27.87 10.43 -25.00
N GLY A 10 -26.59 10.14 -25.13
CA GLY A 10 -26.12 8.91 -25.75
C GLY A 10 -24.63 8.72 -25.59
N VAL A 11 -24.14 7.57 -26.02
CA VAL A 11 -22.74 7.18 -26.01
C VAL A 11 -22.28 6.91 -27.43
N THR A 12 -21.08 7.34 -27.79
CA THR A 12 -20.51 7.05 -29.11
C THR A 12 -20.27 5.55 -29.27
N ASN A 13 -20.46 5.05 -30.49
CA ASN A 13 -20.14 3.68 -30.84
C ASN A 13 -18.61 3.46 -30.94
N ALA A 14 -18.20 2.24 -31.28
CA ALA A 14 -16.79 1.88 -31.43
C ALA A 14 -16.01 2.70 -32.48
N SER A 15 -16.74 3.33 -33.43
CA SER A 15 -16.17 4.22 -34.46
C SER A 15 -16.19 5.69 -34.04
N GLY A 16 -16.61 6.01 -32.80
CA GLY A 16 -16.67 7.36 -32.27
C GLY A 16 -17.91 8.15 -32.72
N HIS A 17 -18.90 7.51 -33.31
CA HIS A 17 -20.12 8.18 -33.79
C HIS A 17 -21.27 8.02 -32.81
N LEU A 18 -22.04 9.10 -32.65
CA LEU A 18 -23.33 9.13 -31.96
C LEU A 18 -24.32 9.87 -32.84
N THR A 19 -25.49 9.30 -33.05
CA THR A 19 -26.57 9.91 -33.84
C THR A 19 -27.77 10.17 -32.93
N PHE A 20 -28.22 11.39 -32.91
CA PHE A 20 -29.51 11.76 -32.34
C PHE A 20 -30.55 11.87 -33.48
N THR A 21 -31.70 11.27 -33.25
CA THR A 21 -32.79 11.28 -34.23
C THR A 21 -34.05 11.97 -33.61
N GLY A 22 -34.89 12.50 -34.47
CA GLY A 22 -36.15 13.11 -34.04
C GLY A 22 -35.99 14.44 -33.32
N LEU A 23 -34.88 15.15 -33.50
CA LEU A 23 -34.70 16.49 -33.00
C LEU A 23 -35.58 17.44 -33.79
N SER A 24 -36.33 18.31 -33.12
CA SER A 24 -37.08 19.41 -33.73
C SER A 24 -36.13 20.53 -34.16
N ASP A 25 -36.64 21.39 -35.03
CA ASP A 25 -35.93 22.61 -35.41
C ASP A 25 -35.56 23.43 -34.19
N GLY A 26 -34.33 23.94 -34.17
CA GLY A 26 -33.91 24.71 -33.02
C GLY A 26 -32.39 24.78 -32.86
N LEU A 27 -31.98 25.45 -31.81
CA LEU A 27 -30.61 25.62 -31.41
C LEU A 27 -30.29 24.70 -30.24
N TYR A 28 -29.32 23.80 -30.44
CA TYR A 28 -28.90 22.84 -29.46
C TYR A 28 -27.48 23.08 -28.99
N LEU A 29 -27.25 22.91 -27.70
CA LEU A 29 -25.91 22.89 -27.13
C LEU A 29 -25.49 21.43 -26.97
N ALA A 30 -24.53 20.99 -27.77
CA ALA A 30 -23.90 19.69 -27.63
C ALA A 30 -22.77 19.83 -26.58
N VAL A 31 -22.79 18.96 -25.56
CA VAL A 31 -21.75 18.85 -24.54
C VAL A 31 -21.37 17.40 -24.40
N SER A 32 -20.10 17.15 -24.17
CA SER A 32 -19.60 15.81 -23.83
C SER A 32 -19.00 15.83 -22.42
N ASP A 33 -19.11 14.72 -21.72
CA ASP A 33 -18.33 14.50 -20.53
C ASP A 33 -16.87 14.18 -20.90
N SER A 34 -15.93 14.51 -20.02
CA SER A 34 -14.55 14.08 -20.17
C SER A 34 -14.43 12.58 -19.93
N VAL A 35 -13.51 11.93 -20.62
CA VAL A 35 -13.23 10.49 -20.50
C VAL A 35 -11.75 10.26 -20.26
N ASP A 36 -11.44 9.35 -19.34
CA ASP A 36 -10.07 8.89 -19.11
C ASP A 36 -9.77 7.70 -20.01
N VAL A 37 -8.70 7.81 -20.79
CA VAL A 37 -8.22 6.76 -21.71
C VAL A 37 -6.83 6.32 -21.26
N LYS A 38 -6.62 5.03 -21.10
CA LYS A 38 -5.30 4.45 -20.84
C LYS A 38 -4.66 4.02 -22.15
N VAL A 39 -3.49 4.57 -22.44
CA VAL A 39 -2.70 4.26 -23.62
C VAL A 39 -1.34 3.73 -23.19
N ALA A 40 -0.96 2.56 -23.67
CA ALA A 40 0.38 2.03 -23.44
C ALA A 40 1.42 2.89 -24.19
N ASN A 41 2.44 3.36 -23.49
CA ASN A 41 3.57 4.05 -24.09
C ASN A 41 4.54 3.04 -24.76
N ALA A 42 5.58 3.54 -25.40
CA ALA A 42 6.58 2.72 -26.08
C ALA A 42 7.32 1.72 -25.16
N SER A 43 7.28 1.95 -23.83
CA SER A 43 7.85 1.05 -22.81
C SER A 43 6.84 0.02 -22.29
N GLY A 44 5.62 -0.02 -22.87
CA GLY A 44 4.54 -0.90 -22.40
C GLY A 44 3.83 -0.43 -21.14
N LYS A 45 4.18 0.76 -20.63
CA LYS A 45 3.56 1.35 -19.45
C LYS A 45 2.31 2.14 -19.81
N ASN A 46 1.21 1.94 -19.08
CA ASN A 46 -0.02 2.68 -19.29
C ASN A 46 0.12 4.15 -18.84
N GLN A 47 -0.22 5.05 -19.76
CA GLN A 47 -0.37 6.48 -19.50
C GLN A 47 -1.86 6.83 -19.53
N THR A 48 -2.39 7.44 -18.48
CA THR A 48 -3.78 7.94 -18.49
C THR A 48 -3.81 9.32 -19.15
N TRP A 49 -4.77 9.49 -20.04
CA TRP A 49 -5.07 10.76 -20.70
C TRP A 49 -6.53 11.11 -20.41
N THR A 50 -6.78 12.33 -19.97
CA THR A 50 -8.15 12.86 -19.89
C THR A 50 -8.47 13.59 -21.16
N CYS A 51 -9.44 13.08 -21.91
CA CYS A 51 -9.89 13.67 -23.16
C CYS A 51 -11.23 14.38 -22.93
N SER A 52 -11.34 15.59 -23.43
CA SER A 52 -12.55 16.39 -23.37
C SER A 52 -12.81 17.08 -24.71
N SER A 53 -14.07 17.22 -25.08
CA SER A 53 -14.46 17.98 -26.26
C SER A 53 -15.10 19.29 -25.83
N GLY A 54 -14.82 20.34 -26.55
CA GLY A 54 -15.46 21.63 -26.35
C GLY A 54 -16.98 21.57 -26.59
N SER A 55 -17.74 22.34 -25.83
CA SER A 55 -19.17 22.53 -26.10
C SER A 55 -19.39 23.15 -27.47
N MET A 56 -20.37 22.68 -28.21
CA MET A 56 -20.67 23.14 -29.55
C MET A 56 -22.14 23.54 -29.68
N LEU A 57 -22.39 24.69 -30.28
CA LEU A 57 -23.73 25.18 -30.58
C LEU A 57 -24.11 24.69 -31.97
N VAL A 58 -25.21 23.96 -32.05
CA VAL A 58 -25.69 23.28 -33.29
C VAL A 58 -27.08 23.80 -33.63
N ALA A 59 -27.24 24.38 -34.80
CA ALA A 59 -28.54 24.77 -35.32
C ALA A 59 -29.12 23.63 -36.19
N VAL A 60 -30.26 23.12 -35.78
CA VAL A 60 -31.05 22.20 -36.58
C VAL A 60 -32.02 23.06 -37.37
N PRO A 61 -31.89 23.21 -38.70
CA PRO A 61 -32.66 24.14 -39.45
C PRO A 61 -34.08 23.64 -39.65
N GLU A 62 -35.03 24.58 -39.67
CA GLU A 62 -36.39 24.33 -40.14
C GLU A 62 -36.36 24.01 -41.62
N ASP A 63 -36.80 22.79 -41.97
CA ASP A 63 -36.82 22.38 -43.35
C ASP A 63 -38.11 22.83 -44.05
N GLY A 64 -37.98 23.85 -44.85
CA GLY A 64 -38.98 24.18 -45.85
C GLY A 64 -39.10 23.19 -47.03
N VAL A 65 -38.53 21.97 -46.91
CA VAL A 65 -38.51 20.95 -47.98
C VAL A 65 -39.17 19.67 -47.46
N SER A 66 -40.35 19.41 -47.97
CA SER A 66 -41.07 18.17 -47.75
C SER A 66 -40.23 16.93 -48.10
N GLY A 67 -39.94 16.07 -47.15
CA GLY A 67 -39.67 14.66 -47.38
C GLY A 67 -38.23 14.17 -47.36
N GLY A 68 -37.25 14.92 -46.86
CA GLY A 68 -35.87 14.45 -46.76
C GLY A 68 -35.34 14.34 -45.34
N SER A 69 -34.86 13.16 -44.91
CA SER A 69 -34.08 13.05 -43.68
C SER A 69 -32.73 13.73 -43.91
N ARG A 70 -32.44 14.80 -43.16
CA ARG A 70 -31.10 15.42 -43.17
C ARG A 70 -30.24 14.89 -42.04
N VAL A 71 -29.01 14.55 -42.38
CA VAL A 71 -27.98 14.22 -41.38
C VAL A 71 -27.03 15.41 -41.31
N LEU A 72 -27.00 16.08 -40.16
CA LEU A 72 -25.99 17.06 -39.83
C LEU A 72 -24.85 16.35 -39.12
N SER A 73 -23.67 16.34 -39.72
CA SER A 73 -22.49 15.76 -39.09
C SER A 73 -21.67 16.89 -38.45
N ILE A 74 -21.34 16.75 -37.20
CA ILE A 74 -20.49 17.67 -36.44
C ILE A 74 -19.32 16.89 -35.85
N GLU A 75 -18.14 17.48 -35.89
CA GLU A 75 -16.92 16.92 -35.33
C GLU A 75 -16.41 17.86 -34.24
N PRO A 76 -16.70 17.57 -32.94
CA PRO A 76 -16.19 18.39 -31.87
C PRO A 76 -14.67 18.25 -31.78
N LYS A 77 -13.99 19.37 -31.59
CA LYS A 77 -12.56 19.37 -31.35
C LYS A 77 -12.29 18.74 -29.97
N THR A 78 -11.57 17.65 -29.96
CA THR A 78 -11.20 16.94 -28.74
C THR A 78 -9.76 17.25 -28.39
N GLU A 79 -9.54 17.58 -27.11
CA GLU A 79 -8.21 17.76 -26.54
C GLU A 79 -7.98 16.70 -25.50
N CYS A 80 -6.80 16.06 -25.55
CA CYS A 80 -6.40 15.06 -24.58
C CYS A 80 -5.16 15.55 -23.82
N VAL A 81 -5.23 15.55 -22.51
CA VAL A 81 -4.13 15.97 -21.62
C VAL A 81 -3.64 14.74 -20.85
N ALA A 82 -2.33 14.51 -20.90
CA ALA A 82 -1.72 13.45 -20.13
C ALA A 82 -1.87 13.74 -18.63
N GLN A 83 -2.39 12.79 -17.88
CA GLN A 83 -2.43 12.89 -16.43
C GLN A 83 -1.05 12.55 -15.85
N PRO A 84 -0.61 13.25 -14.81
CA PRO A 84 0.60 12.84 -14.11
C PRO A 84 0.42 11.41 -13.58
N PRO A 85 1.48 10.59 -13.57
CA PRO A 85 1.41 9.25 -13.00
C PRO A 85 0.99 9.33 -11.53
N LYS A 86 0.07 8.47 -11.12
CA LYS A 86 -0.28 8.34 -9.72
C LYS A 86 0.89 7.71 -8.98
N THR A 87 1.26 8.31 -7.87
CA THR A 87 2.35 7.81 -7.04
C THR A 87 1.88 7.58 -5.61
N VAL A 88 2.56 6.67 -4.94
CA VAL A 88 2.40 6.38 -3.52
C VAL A 88 3.74 6.54 -2.80
N GLU A 89 3.68 6.60 -1.49
CA GLU A 89 4.87 6.63 -0.63
C GLU A 89 4.93 5.35 0.20
N ARG A 90 6.12 5.01 0.65
CA ARG A 90 6.34 3.98 1.67
C ARG A 90 7.37 4.48 2.66
N THR A 91 7.10 4.28 3.93
CA THR A 91 8.03 4.61 5.00
C THR A 91 8.32 3.36 5.81
N VAL A 92 9.58 3.18 6.18
CA VAL A 92 9.99 2.16 7.12
C VAL A 92 10.59 2.80 8.36
N ARG A 93 10.24 2.26 9.51
CA ARG A 93 10.81 2.61 10.80
C ARG A 93 11.26 1.35 11.52
N LYS A 94 12.52 1.33 11.96
CA LYS A 94 13.07 0.26 12.77
C LYS A 94 12.95 0.61 14.25
N ILE A 95 12.44 -0.33 15.01
CA ILE A 95 12.36 -0.25 16.48
C ILE A 95 13.22 -1.35 17.09
N TRP A 96 13.89 -1.00 18.17
CA TRP A 96 14.69 -1.92 18.96
C TRP A 96 14.08 -2.08 20.35
N ASN A 97 13.73 -3.30 20.72
CA ASN A 97 13.27 -3.69 22.05
C ASN A 97 14.33 -4.59 22.69
N ASP A 98 15.43 -3.98 23.19
CA ASP A 98 16.64 -4.67 23.65
C ASP A 98 17.27 -4.00 24.88
N ARG A 99 16.44 -3.39 25.72
CA ARG A 99 16.91 -2.63 26.91
C ARG A 99 18.00 -1.61 26.57
N ASN A 100 17.75 -0.87 25.46
CA ASN A 100 18.67 0.15 24.99
C ASN A 100 20.08 -0.38 24.69
N ASN A 101 20.18 -1.57 24.07
CA ASN A 101 21.44 -2.21 23.71
C ASN A 101 22.37 -2.47 24.91
N SER A 102 21.79 -2.89 26.04
CA SER A 102 22.54 -3.01 27.31
C SER A 102 23.66 -4.05 27.29
N ASP A 103 23.64 -4.99 26.38
CA ASP A 103 24.70 -6.01 26.19
C ASP A 103 25.53 -5.81 24.92
N GLY A 104 25.32 -4.71 24.20
CA GLY A 104 26.10 -4.34 23.02
C GLY A 104 25.85 -5.20 21.77
N LYS A 105 24.78 -5.98 21.72
CA LYS A 105 24.51 -6.89 20.60
C LYS A 105 23.77 -6.25 19.41
N ARG A 106 23.19 -5.06 19.59
CA ARG A 106 22.54 -4.35 18.50
C ARG A 106 23.56 -4.04 17.40
N PRO A 107 23.32 -4.45 16.16
CA PRO A 107 24.21 -4.13 15.06
C PRO A 107 24.22 -2.62 14.76
N GLU A 108 25.30 -2.13 14.19
CA GLU A 108 25.41 -0.72 13.78
C GLU A 108 24.42 -0.34 12.66
N SER A 109 24.00 -1.31 11.87
CA SER A 109 23.01 -1.13 10.80
C SER A 109 22.29 -2.43 10.48
N ILE A 110 21.08 -2.32 9.94
CA ILE A 110 20.37 -3.40 9.27
C ILE A 110 20.11 -3.03 7.81
N THR A 111 19.76 -4.01 6.99
CA THR A 111 19.29 -3.78 5.63
C THR A 111 17.82 -4.09 5.54
N VAL A 112 17.06 -3.19 4.94
CA VAL A 112 15.68 -3.42 4.54
C VAL A 112 15.59 -3.49 3.02
N LYS A 113 14.62 -4.22 2.51
CA LYS A 113 14.35 -4.37 1.07
C LYS A 113 13.00 -3.76 0.75
N LEU A 114 12.98 -2.90 -0.25
CA LEU A 114 11.75 -2.50 -0.91
C LEU A 114 11.42 -3.54 -1.97
N LEU A 115 10.19 -4.06 -1.92
CA LEU A 115 9.70 -5.04 -2.88
C LEU A 115 8.59 -4.40 -3.72
N ARG A 116 8.59 -4.71 -5.01
CA ARG A 116 7.53 -4.41 -5.96
C ARG A 116 6.89 -5.71 -6.40
N ASP A 117 5.61 -5.90 -6.14
CA ASP A 117 4.86 -7.13 -6.43
C ASP A 117 5.57 -8.40 -5.88
N GLY A 118 6.19 -8.26 -4.69
CA GLY A 118 6.94 -9.33 -4.03
C GLY A 118 8.41 -9.47 -4.45
N GLU A 119 8.85 -8.79 -5.52
CA GLU A 119 10.23 -8.87 -6.00
C GLU A 119 11.09 -7.71 -5.48
N PRO A 120 12.30 -7.97 -4.96
CA PRO A 120 13.16 -6.93 -4.41
C PRO A 120 13.69 -6.00 -5.50
N VAL A 121 13.50 -4.69 -5.32
CA VAL A 121 13.95 -3.65 -6.25
C VAL A 121 15.02 -2.74 -5.67
N GLU A 122 15.05 -2.57 -4.35
CA GLU A 122 16.01 -1.71 -3.68
C GLU A 122 16.36 -2.23 -2.28
N ASN A 123 17.63 -2.02 -1.88
CA ASN A 123 18.12 -2.31 -0.55
C ASN A 123 18.58 -1.01 0.12
N VAL A 124 18.09 -0.77 1.34
CA VAL A 124 18.44 0.42 2.12
C VAL A 124 19.01 0.01 3.47
N LYS A 125 20.08 0.70 3.90
CA LYS A 125 20.64 0.53 5.24
C LYS A 125 19.97 1.49 6.22
N LEU A 126 19.47 0.94 7.31
CA LEU A 126 18.98 1.71 8.45
C LEU A 126 20.02 1.65 9.58
N ASN A 127 20.29 2.80 10.17
CA ASN A 127 21.26 2.98 11.25
C ASN A 127 20.93 4.23 12.07
N GLU A 128 21.76 4.56 13.04
CA GLU A 128 21.57 5.73 13.92
C GLU A 128 21.59 7.05 13.14
N SER A 129 22.42 7.18 12.09
CA SER A 129 22.54 8.45 11.34
C SER A 129 21.26 8.83 10.58
N ASN A 130 20.49 7.85 10.11
CA ASN A 130 19.17 8.07 9.52
C ASN A 130 18.01 7.83 10.51
N LYS A 131 18.32 7.79 11.82
CA LYS A 131 17.34 7.59 12.90
C LYS A 131 16.51 6.31 12.71
N TRP A 132 17.12 5.31 12.11
CA TRP A 132 16.50 4.02 11.85
C TRP A 132 15.23 4.12 10.99
N THR A 133 15.17 5.10 10.08
CA THR A 133 14.01 5.31 9.21
C THR A 133 14.44 5.61 7.77
N HIS A 134 13.55 5.30 6.84
CA HIS A 134 13.68 5.68 5.42
C HIS A 134 12.31 5.84 4.79
N SER A 135 12.20 6.73 3.78
CA SER A 135 10.97 6.94 3.03
C SER A 135 11.27 6.90 1.54
N TRP A 136 10.46 6.18 0.80
CA TRP A 136 10.42 6.17 -0.66
C TRP A 136 9.23 7.01 -1.10
N THR A 137 9.49 7.94 -1.99
CA THR A 137 8.47 8.82 -2.59
C THR A 137 8.36 8.55 -4.08
N ALA A 138 7.26 8.98 -4.68
CA ALA A 138 7.03 8.85 -6.12
C ALA A 138 7.09 7.40 -6.64
N LEU A 139 6.73 6.43 -5.81
CA LEU A 139 6.56 5.04 -6.22
C LEU A 139 5.30 4.94 -7.09
N ASP A 140 5.38 4.19 -8.17
CA ASP A 140 4.27 4.00 -9.10
C ASP A 140 3.10 3.29 -8.42
N ALA A 141 1.92 3.93 -8.37
CA ALA A 141 0.74 3.40 -7.71
C ALA A 141 0.10 2.17 -8.42
N ASP A 142 0.56 1.82 -9.60
CA ASP A 142 0.07 0.64 -10.32
C ASP A 142 0.67 -0.68 -9.78
N TYR A 143 1.64 -0.62 -8.85
CA TYR A 143 2.30 -1.78 -8.25
C TYR A 143 2.03 -1.88 -6.75
N GLU A 144 2.09 -3.10 -6.23
CA GLU A 144 2.10 -3.34 -4.79
C GLU A 144 3.52 -3.15 -4.24
N TRP A 145 3.63 -2.29 -3.21
CA TRP A 145 4.90 -1.99 -2.59
C TRP A 145 4.91 -2.45 -1.13
N THR A 146 5.90 -3.25 -0.78
CA THR A 146 6.10 -3.75 0.58
C THR A 146 7.54 -3.57 1.04
N VAL A 147 7.77 -3.51 2.36
CA VAL A 147 9.10 -3.38 2.93
C VAL A 147 9.34 -4.52 3.91
N VAL A 148 10.50 -5.17 3.81
CA VAL A 148 10.90 -6.26 4.69
C VAL A 148 12.32 -6.09 5.19
N GLU A 149 12.64 -6.63 6.36
CA GLU A 149 14.03 -6.76 6.83
C GLU A 149 14.75 -7.86 6.04
N ALA A 150 15.95 -7.57 5.54
CA ALA A 150 16.69 -8.51 4.69
C ALA A 150 17.17 -9.74 5.46
N ALA A 151 17.57 -9.54 6.71
CA ALA A 151 17.98 -10.59 7.64
C ALA A 151 17.80 -10.09 9.06
N VAL A 152 17.21 -10.92 9.91
CA VAL A 152 17.08 -10.64 11.35
C VAL A 152 18.44 -10.85 12.01
N PRO A 153 18.95 -9.89 12.81
CA PRO A 153 20.21 -10.04 13.49
C PRO A 153 20.22 -11.23 14.48
N ASP A 154 21.37 -11.84 14.67
CA ASP A 154 21.53 -12.97 15.58
C ASP A 154 21.08 -12.63 17.01
N GLY A 155 20.27 -13.50 17.59
CA GLY A 155 19.73 -13.33 18.94
C GLY A 155 18.53 -12.39 19.05
N TYR A 156 18.01 -11.89 17.93
CA TYR A 156 16.78 -11.11 17.86
C TYR A 156 15.64 -11.92 17.25
N THR A 157 14.43 -11.55 17.62
CA THR A 157 13.18 -11.90 16.94
C THR A 157 12.60 -10.64 16.30
N THR A 158 11.91 -10.77 15.18
CA THR A 158 11.33 -9.64 14.46
C THR A 158 9.82 -9.74 14.35
N ILE A 159 9.15 -8.59 14.44
CA ILE A 159 7.74 -8.42 14.10
C ILE A 159 7.66 -7.22 13.16
N SER A 160 6.89 -7.36 12.10
CA SER A 160 6.60 -6.28 11.16
C SER A 160 5.12 -5.93 11.26
N ASP A 161 4.81 -4.66 11.46
CA ASP A 161 3.46 -4.12 11.48
C ASP A 161 3.31 -3.08 10.36
N VAL A 162 2.20 -3.13 9.63
CA VAL A 162 1.95 -2.26 8.48
C VAL A 162 0.68 -1.48 8.73
N GLU A 163 0.81 -0.16 8.80
CA GLU A 163 -0.30 0.77 8.96
C GLU A 163 -0.27 1.80 7.82
N GLY A 164 -1.22 1.71 6.89
CA GLY A 164 -1.26 2.57 5.71
C GLY A 164 0.02 2.47 4.87
N ASP A 165 0.74 3.57 4.74
CA ASP A 165 1.99 3.66 3.98
C ASP A 165 3.25 3.43 4.83
N SER A 166 3.07 3.13 6.11
CA SER A 166 4.17 2.94 7.08
C SER A 166 4.33 1.47 7.45
N THR A 167 5.58 1.02 7.44
CA THR A 167 5.99 -0.30 7.95
C THR A 167 6.88 -0.10 9.17
N GLU A 168 6.46 -0.63 10.31
CA GLU A 168 7.25 -0.65 11.53
C GLU A 168 7.83 -2.05 11.75
N ILE A 169 9.16 -2.15 11.82
CA ILE A 169 9.88 -3.40 12.05
C ILE A 169 10.49 -3.36 13.44
N THR A 170 9.97 -4.17 14.35
CA THR A 170 10.46 -4.26 15.74
C THR A 170 11.33 -5.50 15.91
N ASN A 171 12.60 -5.30 16.28
CA ASN A 171 13.46 -6.39 16.71
C ASN A 171 13.56 -6.43 18.24
N THR A 172 13.25 -7.60 18.79
CA THR A 172 13.27 -7.85 20.23
C THR A 172 14.41 -8.80 20.59
N HIS A 173 15.20 -8.38 21.58
CA HIS A 173 16.24 -9.19 22.22
C HIS A 173 16.16 -8.99 23.73
N THR A 174 16.22 -10.08 24.47
CA THR A 174 16.28 -10.02 25.93
C THR A 174 17.72 -10.25 26.39
N PRO A 175 18.47 -9.19 26.73
CA PRO A 175 19.81 -9.35 27.26
C PRO A 175 19.77 -10.21 28.52
N PRO A 176 20.78 -11.07 28.76
CA PRO A 176 20.88 -11.85 29.97
C PRO A 176 20.92 -10.88 31.16
N THR A 177 20.05 -11.13 32.13
CA THR A 177 20.16 -10.44 33.42
C THR A 177 21.45 -10.97 34.08
N THR A 178 22.42 -10.09 34.28
CA THR A 178 23.51 -10.42 35.21
C THR A 178 22.84 -10.75 36.55
N PRO A 179 23.04 -11.96 37.11
CA PRO A 179 22.55 -12.19 38.47
C PRO A 179 23.15 -11.10 39.37
N ASP A 180 22.32 -10.42 40.15
CA ASP A 180 22.82 -9.58 41.24
C ASP A 180 23.83 -10.43 41.98
N GLN A 181 25.09 -10.01 42.01
CA GLN A 181 26.10 -10.71 42.81
C GLN A 181 25.55 -10.70 44.26
N PRO A 182 25.39 -11.87 44.87
CA PRO A 182 24.96 -11.90 46.27
C PRO A 182 25.92 -11.03 47.08
N HIS A 183 25.40 -10.01 47.73
CA HIS A 183 26.15 -9.27 48.69
C HIS A 183 26.79 -10.26 49.65
N THR A 184 28.10 -10.24 49.70
CA THR A 184 28.98 -11.08 50.51
C THR A 184 28.35 -11.44 51.88
N GLY A 185 28.04 -12.69 52.07
CA GLY A 185 28.16 -13.34 53.36
C GLY A 185 26.89 -13.86 54.03
N ALA A 186 25.66 -13.74 53.49
CA ALA A 186 24.50 -14.20 54.25
C ALA A 186 23.50 -15.13 53.53
N ASP A 187 23.41 -15.13 52.20
CA ASP A 187 22.22 -15.71 51.53
C ASP A 187 22.48 -16.87 50.55
N VAL A 188 23.65 -17.49 50.57
CA VAL A 188 23.94 -18.65 49.66
C VAL A 188 23.02 -19.83 49.99
N GLN A 189 22.55 -19.95 51.23
CA GLN A 189 21.62 -21.03 51.63
C GLN A 189 20.19 -20.82 51.08
N GLN A 190 19.69 -19.57 50.97
CA GLN A 190 18.35 -19.33 50.43
C GLN A 190 18.27 -19.51 48.91
N ALA A 191 19.30 -19.12 48.16
CA ALA A 191 19.36 -19.32 46.72
C ALA A 191 19.39 -20.83 46.34
N ALA A 192 20.07 -21.65 47.16
CA ALA A 192 20.13 -23.11 46.91
C ALA A 192 18.75 -23.78 47.14
N TRP A 193 17.95 -23.31 48.08
CA TRP A 193 16.62 -23.86 48.33
C TRP A 193 15.61 -23.47 47.24
N ILE A 194 15.71 -22.30 46.65
CA ILE A 194 14.86 -21.87 45.55
C ILE A 194 15.16 -22.70 44.30
N ALA A 195 16.42 -22.97 44.01
CA ALA A 195 16.80 -23.83 42.85
C ALA A 195 16.28 -25.28 43.02
N VAL A 196 16.35 -25.83 44.23
CA VAL A 196 15.82 -27.17 44.51
C VAL A 196 14.29 -27.19 44.44
N ALA A 197 13.60 -26.12 44.86
CA ALA A 197 12.15 -26.03 44.74
C ALA A 197 11.66 -25.96 43.31
N ILE A 198 12.37 -25.25 42.40
CA ILE A 198 12.03 -25.16 40.98
C ILE A 198 12.24 -26.51 40.28
N LEU A 199 13.32 -27.24 40.61
CA LEU A 199 13.57 -28.57 40.06
C LEU A 199 12.54 -29.59 40.59
N GLY A 200 12.13 -29.48 41.87
CA GLY A 200 11.08 -30.34 42.43
C GLY A 200 9.69 -30.13 41.81
N ALA A 201 9.32 -28.88 41.58
CA ALA A 201 8.04 -28.56 40.95
C ALA A 201 7.97 -29.00 39.48
N GLY A 202 9.09 -28.90 38.72
CA GLY A 202 9.16 -29.39 37.36
C GLY A 202 8.99 -30.94 37.28
N LEU A 203 9.55 -31.68 38.24
CA LEU A 203 9.45 -33.13 38.29
C LEU A 203 8.04 -33.62 38.65
N VAL A 204 7.35 -32.92 39.54
CA VAL A 204 5.96 -33.19 39.92
C VAL A 204 4.99 -32.92 38.75
N LEU A 205 5.20 -31.87 37.99
CA LEU A 205 4.40 -31.58 36.78
C LEU A 205 4.59 -32.64 35.69
N MET A 206 5.79 -33.18 35.49
CA MET A 206 6.01 -34.25 34.53
C MET A 206 5.36 -35.61 34.99
N ILE A 207 5.33 -35.89 36.28
CA ILE A 207 4.68 -37.11 36.81
C ILE A 207 3.17 -37.00 36.67
N VAL A 208 2.56 -35.84 36.93
CA VAL A 208 1.12 -35.61 36.79
C VAL A 208 0.71 -35.66 35.31
N ALA A 209 1.52 -35.12 34.37
CA ALA A 209 1.24 -35.23 32.93
C ALA A 209 1.29 -36.68 32.44
N LYS A 210 2.23 -37.48 32.93
CA LYS A 210 2.39 -38.89 32.54
C LYS A 210 1.26 -39.81 33.08
N THR A 211 0.73 -39.49 34.26
CA THR A 211 -0.41 -40.24 34.84
C THR A 211 -1.75 -39.86 34.20
N ALA A 212 -1.90 -38.59 33.76
CA ALA A 212 -3.11 -38.15 33.05
C ALA A 212 -3.22 -38.77 31.65
N LEU A 213 -2.11 -38.99 30.95
CA LEU A 213 -2.07 -39.63 29.64
C LEU A 213 -2.33 -41.15 29.72
N ARG A 214 -2.02 -41.82 30.84
CA ARG A 214 -2.31 -43.25 31.05
C ARG A 214 -3.78 -43.57 31.35
N LYS A 215 -4.59 -42.60 31.76
CA LYS A 215 -6.03 -42.78 32.05
C LYS A 215 -6.94 -42.56 30.82
N ARG A 216 -6.38 -42.22 29.65
CA ARG A 216 -7.13 -42.00 28.40
C ARG A 216 -6.78 -42.96 27.26
N ALA A 217 -6.09 -44.09 27.56
CA ALA A 217 -5.86 -45.19 26.63
C ALA A 217 -6.64 -46.42 27.10
#